data_19c0a84005a590c09fbb5a2348505064
#
_entry.id   19c0a84005a590c09fbb5a2348505064
#
_cell.length_a   1.000
_cell.length_b   1.000
_cell.length_c   1.000
_cell.angle_alpha   90.00
_cell.angle_beta   90.00
_cell.angle_gamma   90.00
#
_symmetry.space_group_name_H-M   'P 1'
#
loop_
_entity.id
_entity.type
_entity.pdbx_description
1 polymer ?
#
loop_
_entity_poly.entity_id
_entity_poly.type
_entity_poly.pdbx_seq_one_letter_code
_entity_poly.pdbx_strand_id
1 'polypeptide(L)'
;MNRDTIRKMKMNVSANKLARRLAAVLVSLFAVVVLALPAAAAPQVDKTTPVNDYAGILSRDTIAYVTEISSALQSTCGAEIGVYTTEYIGNSTMEGYAYSVLNEWGLGSSDRDNGVLLLLAPGEDDYYITRGTGLESALSISTLGTILDDKMEPNWVSGDYDAGVCATVAAIADKLCGIYGVTLDTSSVANNTFGRNGESNIMGFIM
;
A
#
# COMPACT_ATOMS: atom_id res chain seq x y z
N MET A 1 -30.63 47.90 -53.51
CA MET A 1 -30.50 46.87 -52.42
C MET A 1 -31.29 47.43 -51.24
N ASN A 2 -32.30 46.69 -50.74
CA ASN A 2 -33.25 47.15 -49.73
C ASN A 2 -32.58 47.20 -48.34
N ARG A 3 -32.88 48.29 -47.56
CA ARG A 3 -32.33 48.51 -46.21
C ARG A 3 -32.60 47.33 -45.24
N ASP A 4 -33.73 46.63 -45.43
CA ASP A 4 -34.09 45.46 -44.61
C ASP A 4 -33.22 44.25 -44.86
N THR A 5 -32.74 44.05 -46.08
CA THR A 5 -31.84 42.97 -46.48
C THR A 5 -30.45 43.16 -45.82
N ILE A 6 -29.96 44.40 -45.79
CA ILE A 6 -28.67 44.77 -45.16
C ILE A 6 -28.75 44.57 -43.64
N ARG A 7 -29.88 44.92 -43.02
CA ARG A 7 -30.11 44.77 -41.58
C ARG A 7 -30.16 43.29 -41.16
N LYS A 8 -30.85 42.42 -41.94
CA LYS A 8 -30.88 40.95 -41.72
C LYS A 8 -29.50 40.34 -41.89
N MET A 9 -28.73 40.73 -42.91
CA MET A 9 -27.35 40.26 -43.08
C MET A 9 -26.43 40.63 -41.90
N LYS A 10 -26.50 41.88 -41.41
CA LYS A 10 -25.70 42.32 -40.24
C LYS A 10 -26.09 41.58 -38.98
N MET A 11 -27.37 41.29 -38.74
CA MET A 11 -27.86 40.51 -37.61
C MET A 11 -27.38 39.06 -37.68
N ASN A 12 -27.42 38.43 -38.86
CA ASN A 12 -26.95 37.03 -39.02
C ASN A 12 -25.43 36.92 -38.81
N VAL A 13 -24.65 37.89 -39.29
CA VAL A 13 -23.19 37.89 -39.06
C VAL A 13 -22.84 38.10 -37.58
N SER A 14 -23.64 38.93 -36.87
CA SER A 14 -23.45 39.14 -35.41
C SER A 14 -23.83 37.92 -34.61
N ALA A 15 -24.95 37.26 -34.94
CA ALA A 15 -25.39 36.01 -34.29
C ALA A 15 -24.38 34.88 -34.49
N ASN A 16 -23.82 34.69 -35.70
CA ASN A 16 -22.79 33.69 -35.95
C ASN A 16 -21.47 33.96 -35.19
N LYS A 17 -21.09 35.23 -35.03
CA LYS A 17 -19.91 35.57 -34.22
C LYS A 17 -20.13 35.26 -32.74
N LEU A 18 -21.32 35.55 -32.23
CA LEU A 18 -21.70 35.26 -30.84
C LEU A 18 -21.75 33.75 -30.60
N ALA A 19 -22.37 32.97 -31.50
CA ALA A 19 -22.43 31.51 -31.41
C ALA A 19 -21.03 30.88 -31.45
N ARG A 20 -20.13 31.36 -32.31
CA ARG A 20 -18.73 30.89 -32.34
C ARG A 20 -17.97 31.20 -31.05
N ARG A 21 -18.19 32.36 -30.43
CA ARG A 21 -17.58 32.72 -29.15
C ARG A 21 -18.10 31.85 -28.01
N LEU A 22 -19.41 31.60 -27.95
CA LEU A 22 -20.03 30.72 -26.98
C LEU A 22 -19.54 29.26 -27.13
N ALA A 23 -19.43 28.76 -28.36
CA ALA A 23 -18.90 27.44 -28.64
C ALA A 23 -17.41 27.32 -28.19
N ALA A 24 -16.60 28.36 -28.45
CA ALA A 24 -15.20 28.37 -28.00
C ALA A 24 -15.08 28.38 -26.47
N VAL A 25 -15.95 29.10 -25.76
CA VAL A 25 -15.99 29.14 -24.29
C VAL A 25 -16.43 27.78 -23.73
N LEU A 26 -17.44 27.12 -24.33
CA LEU A 26 -17.88 25.79 -23.92
C LEU A 26 -16.82 24.73 -24.15
N VAL A 27 -16.10 24.78 -25.28
CA VAL A 27 -14.98 23.86 -25.55
C VAL A 27 -13.83 24.07 -24.59
N SER A 28 -13.50 25.34 -24.25
CA SER A 28 -12.45 25.61 -23.27
C SER A 28 -12.84 25.19 -21.85
N LEU A 29 -14.12 25.34 -21.46
CA LEU A 29 -14.64 24.90 -20.17
C LEU A 29 -14.63 23.37 -20.07
N PHE A 30 -15.00 22.68 -21.15
CA PHE A 30 -14.96 21.22 -21.22
C PHE A 30 -13.52 20.67 -21.16
N ALA A 31 -12.56 21.35 -21.82
CA ALA A 31 -11.15 20.98 -21.76
C ALA A 31 -10.55 21.12 -20.34
N VAL A 32 -10.98 22.14 -19.57
CA VAL A 32 -10.55 22.32 -18.18
C VAL A 32 -11.12 21.24 -17.28
N VAL A 33 -12.36 20.79 -17.50
CA VAL A 33 -12.98 19.71 -16.70
C VAL A 33 -12.31 18.36 -16.98
N VAL A 34 -11.88 18.08 -18.21
CA VAL A 34 -11.18 16.83 -18.56
C VAL A 34 -9.76 16.77 -17.97
N LEU A 35 -9.10 17.93 -17.78
CA LEU A 35 -7.78 18.02 -17.15
C LEU A 35 -7.82 17.90 -15.61
N ALA A 36 -9.03 17.94 -15.01
CA ALA A 36 -9.24 17.80 -13.57
C ALA A 36 -9.58 16.35 -13.13
N LEU A 37 -9.32 15.34 -13.97
CA LEU A 37 -9.35 13.96 -13.51
C LEU A 37 -8.24 13.81 -12.46
N PRO A 38 -8.56 13.37 -11.22
CA PRO A 38 -7.51 13.08 -10.26
C PRO A 38 -6.63 11.99 -10.87
N ALA A 39 -5.38 12.34 -11.19
CA ALA A 39 -4.37 11.32 -11.36
C ALA A 39 -4.38 10.52 -10.05
N ALA A 40 -4.52 9.21 -10.12
CA ALA A 40 -4.33 8.37 -8.96
C ALA A 40 -2.98 8.79 -8.35
N ALA A 41 -3.02 9.38 -7.15
CA ALA A 41 -1.81 9.79 -6.49
C ALA A 41 -0.97 8.54 -6.26
N ALA A 42 0.31 8.58 -6.63
CA ALA A 42 1.24 7.51 -6.28
C ALA A 42 1.20 7.30 -4.76
N PRO A 43 1.33 6.06 -4.29
CA PRO A 43 1.34 5.79 -2.86
C PRO A 43 2.42 6.63 -2.19
N GLN A 44 2.08 7.31 -1.09
CA GLN A 44 3.07 8.00 -0.28
C GLN A 44 3.81 6.96 0.55
N VAL A 45 5.15 6.98 0.51
CA VAL A 45 5.98 6.03 1.26
C VAL A 45 7.06 6.80 2.02
N ASP A 46 7.12 6.60 3.33
CA ASP A 46 8.28 6.95 4.13
C ASP A 46 9.28 5.79 4.10
N LYS A 47 10.38 5.99 3.39
CA LYS A 47 11.45 4.98 3.20
C LYS A 47 12.37 4.82 4.42
N THR A 48 12.18 5.62 5.46
CA THR A 48 13.02 5.61 6.67
C THR A 48 12.51 4.67 7.75
N THR A 49 11.30 4.12 7.59
CA THR A 49 10.65 3.21 8.51
C THR A 49 10.10 1.99 7.79
N PRO A 50 10.14 0.79 8.36
CA PRO A 50 9.51 -0.40 7.78
C PRO A 50 7.99 -0.46 8.00
N VAL A 51 7.38 0.53 8.66
CA VAL A 51 5.93 0.61 8.84
C VAL A 51 5.42 1.97 8.40
N ASN A 52 4.49 1.97 7.46
CA ASN A 52 3.75 3.15 7.01
C ASN A 52 2.26 2.94 7.34
N ASP A 53 1.84 3.38 8.53
CA ASP A 53 0.47 3.20 9.04
C ASP A 53 -0.40 4.42 8.76
N TYR A 54 -0.84 4.58 7.49
CA TYR A 54 -1.70 5.71 7.09
C TYR A 54 -3.18 5.52 7.44
N ALA A 55 -3.62 4.28 7.67
CA ALA A 55 -4.96 4.01 8.21
C ALA A 55 -5.06 4.23 9.73
N GLY A 56 -3.92 4.28 10.43
CA GLY A 56 -3.87 4.51 11.86
C GLY A 56 -4.46 3.36 12.69
N ILE A 57 -4.34 2.14 12.20
CA ILE A 57 -4.95 0.93 12.79
C ILE A 57 -3.98 0.12 13.65
N LEU A 58 -2.70 0.45 13.64
CA LEU A 58 -1.67 -0.29 14.36
C LEU A 58 -1.27 0.38 15.66
N SER A 59 -1.10 -0.42 16.70
CA SER A 59 -0.56 0.04 17.96
C SER A 59 0.93 0.38 17.85
N ARG A 60 1.43 1.20 18.78
CA ARG A 60 2.86 1.50 18.86
C ARG A 60 3.71 0.25 19.08
N ASP A 61 3.18 -0.72 19.82
CA ASP A 61 3.88 -1.96 20.15
C ASP A 61 4.01 -2.83 18.89
N THR A 62 2.98 -2.91 18.05
CA THR A 62 3.03 -3.59 16.75
C THR A 62 4.01 -2.90 15.80
N ILE A 63 3.99 -1.57 15.71
CA ILE A 63 4.95 -0.81 14.90
C ILE A 63 6.39 -1.08 15.35
N ALA A 64 6.64 -1.08 16.67
CA ALA A 64 7.95 -1.38 17.24
C ALA A 64 8.39 -2.83 16.93
N TYR A 65 7.49 -3.79 17.09
CA TYR A 65 7.73 -5.19 16.77
C TYR A 65 8.14 -5.40 15.31
N VAL A 66 7.36 -4.89 14.37
CA VAL A 66 7.67 -4.99 12.94
C VAL A 66 9.01 -4.33 12.61
N THR A 67 9.26 -3.16 13.20
CA THR A 67 10.51 -2.40 12.99
C THR A 67 11.72 -3.21 13.46
N GLU A 68 11.64 -3.86 14.61
CA GLU A 68 12.73 -4.66 15.17
C GLU A 68 12.99 -5.91 14.33
N ILE A 69 11.94 -6.63 13.92
CA ILE A 69 12.05 -7.81 13.05
C ILE A 69 12.65 -7.44 11.69
N SER A 70 12.14 -6.40 11.03
CA SER A 70 12.63 -5.98 9.71
C SER A 70 14.10 -5.52 9.78
N SER A 71 14.47 -4.76 10.81
CA SER A 71 15.85 -4.31 11.02
C SER A 71 16.81 -5.47 11.30
N ALA A 72 16.36 -6.49 12.05
CA ALA A 72 17.13 -7.70 12.30
C ALA A 72 17.35 -8.52 11.03
N LEU A 73 16.33 -8.67 10.18
CA LEU A 73 16.45 -9.31 8.87
C LEU A 73 17.39 -8.55 7.95
N GLN A 74 17.25 -7.23 7.89
CA GLN A 74 18.11 -6.37 7.06
C GLN A 74 19.58 -6.53 7.45
N SER A 75 19.89 -6.47 8.75
CA SER A 75 21.26 -6.59 9.24
C SER A 75 21.85 -8.00 9.06
N THR A 76 21.02 -9.05 9.10
CA THR A 76 21.48 -10.45 9.08
C THR A 76 21.57 -11.00 7.68
N CYS A 77 20.61 -10.71 6.79
CA CYS A 77 20.54 -11.28 5.45
C CYS A 77 20.19 -10.27 4.35
N GLY A 78 19.98 -8.98 4.69
CA GLY A 78 19.61 -7.94 3.76
C GLY A 78 18.17 -8.01 3.25
N ALA A 79 17.34 -8.93 3.78
CA ALA A 79 15.92 -8.96 3.49
C ALA A 79 15.16 -7.95 4.38
N GLU A 80 14.05 -7.43 3.90
CA GLU A 80 13.21 -6.49 4.66
C GLU A 80 11.75 -6.89 4.56
N ILE A 81 11.00 -6.64 5.64
CA ILE A 81 9.55 -6.73 5.66
C ILE A 81 9.00 -5.33 5.88
N GLY A 82 8.15 -4.87 4.96
CA GLY A 82 7.39 -3.63 5.12
C GLY A 82 5.93 -3.90 5.42
N VAL A 83 5.33 -3.08 6.29
CA VAL A 83 3.88 -3.07 6.53
C VAL A 83 3.34 -1.71 6.13
N TYR A 84 2.36 -1.72 5.23
CA TYR A 84 1.70 -0.51 4.74
C TYR A 84 0.21 -0.59 4.99
N THR A 85 -0.36 0.39 5.65
CA THR A 85 -1.80 0.49 5.83
C THR A 85 -2.35 1.74 5.15
N THR A 86 -3.51 1.62 4.54
CA THR A 86 -4.26 2.76 3.98
C THR A 86 -5.75 2.46 4.07
N GLU A 87 -6.58 3.48 4.24
CA GLU A 87 -8.03 3.27 4.31
C GLU A 87 -8.57 2.75 2.97
N TYR A 88 -8.15 3.35 1.85
CA TYR A 88 -8.60 3.02 0.50
C TYR A 88 -7.44 3.02 -0.50
N ILE A 89 -7.56 2.18 -1.53
CA ILE A 89 -6.60 2.08 -2.64
C ILE A 89 -7.08 2.75 -3.94
N GLY A 90 -8.24 3.42 -3.90
CA GLY A 90 -8.83 4.11 -5.03
C GLY A 90 -9.28 3.17 -6.15
N ASN A 91 -8.88 3.46 -7.38
CA ASN A 91 -9.27 2.64 -8.54
C ASN A 91 -8.30 1.48 -8.86
N SER A 92 -7.38 1.18 -7.95
CA SER A 92 -6.39 0.12 -8.13
C SER A 92 -6.96 -1.23 -7.68
N THR A 93 -6.32 -2.33 -8.11
CA THR A 93 -6.48 -3.63 -7.45
C THR A 93 -5.52 -3.72 -6.26
N MET A 94 -5.83 -4.55 -5.26
CA MET A 94 -4.93 -4.78 -4.12
C MET A 94 -3.54 -5.20 -4.57
N GLU A 95 -3.46 -6.13 -5.52
CA GLU A 95 -2.20 -6.56 -6.12
C GLU A 95 -1.43 -5.40 -6.78
N GLY A 96 -2.09 -4.65 -7.67
CA GLY A 96 -1.46 -3.53 -8.38
C GLY A 96 -0.99 -2.42 -7.46
N TYR A 97 -1.78 -2.12 -6.40
CA TYR A 97 -1.41 -1.13 -5.41
C TYR A 97 -0.23 -1.60 -4.56
N ALA A 98 -0.24 -2.87 -4.10
CA ALA A 98 0.86 -3.46 -3.34
C ALA A 98 2.18 -3.44 -4.12
N TYR A 99 2.16 -3.82 -5.41
CA TYR A 99 3.36 -3.71 -6.25
C TYR A 99 3.84 -2.26 -6.42
N SER A 100 2.91 -1.31 -6.55
CA SER A 100 3.27 0.11 -6.63
C SER A 100 3.95 0.61 -5.35
N VAL A 101 3.43 0.21 -4.18
CA VAL A 101 4.01 0.52 -2.87
C VAL A 101 5.39 -0.15 -2.72
N LEU A 102 5.51 -1.45 -3.02
CA LEU A 102 6.77 -2.19 -2.91
C LEU A 102 7.88 -1.55 -3.75
N ASN A 103 7.56 -1.21 -5.01
CA ASN A 103 8.51 -0.59 -5.94
C ASN A 103 8.90 0.84 -5.51
N GLU A 104 7.92 1.64 -5.04
CA GLU A 104 8.22 2.99 -4.55
C GLU A 104 9.05 2.96 -3.28
N TRP A 105 8.80 2.00 -2.40
CA TRP A 105 9.54 1.85 -1.13
C TRP A 105 10.97 1.37 -1.35
N GLY A 106 11.13 0.39 -2.24
CA GLY A 106 12.43 -0.24 -2.49
C GLY A 106 12.89 -1.12 -1.32
N LEU A 107 11.94 -1.88 -0.73
CA LEU A 107 12.23 -2.79 0.37
C LEU A 107 13.22 -3.88 -0.03
N GLY A 108 14.14 -4.21 0.89
CA GLY A 108 15.17 -5.20 0.70
C GLY A 108 16.45 -4.64 0.06
N SER A 109 17.38 -5.53 -0.21
CA SER A 109 18.66 -5.18 -0.84
C SER A 109 18.45 -4.95 -2.34
N SER A 110 18.93 -3.84 -2.87
CA SER A 110 18.78 -3.43 -4.28
C SER A 110 19.37 -4.41 -5.29
N ASP A 111 20.34 -5.20 -4.88
CA ASP A 111 21.01 -6.23 -5.69
C ASP A 111 20.34 -7.61 -5.57
N ARG A 112 19.45 -7.81 -4.60
CA ARG A 112 18.73 -9.07 -4.37
C ARG A 112 17.24 -8.96 -4.56
N ASP A 113 16.67 -7.77 -4.53
CA ASP A 113 15.23 -7.52 -4.65
C ASP A 113 14.40 -8.46 -3.74
N ASN A 114 14.79 -8.47 -2.45
CA ASN A 114 14.34 -9.44 -1.46
C ASN A 114 13.48 -8.84 -0.35
N GLY A 115 12.73 -7.79 -0.67
CA GLY A 115 11.71 -7.21 0.19
C GLY A 115 10.40 -8.00 0.15
N VAL A 116 9.65 -7.95 1.26
CA VAL A 116 8.27 -8.44 1.35
C VAL A 116 7.40 -7.32 1.88
N LEU A 117 6.26 -7.08 1.25
CA LEU A 117 5.28 -6.07 1.66
C LEU A 117 3.97 -6.72 2.07
N LEU A 118 3.50 -6.40 3.26
CA LEU A 118 2.14 -6.65 3.73
C LEU A 118 1.34 -5.34 3.63
N LEU A 119 0.29 -5.35 2.81
CA LEU A 119 -0.65 -4.24 2.62
C LEU A 119 -1.97 -4.53 3.30
N LEU A 120 -2.50 -3.58 4.08
CA LEU A 120 -3.81 -3.62 4.68
C LEU A 120 -4.63 -2.42 4.20
N ALA A 121 -5.87 -2.65 3.77
CA ALA A 121 -6.81 -1.61 3.35
C ALA A 121 -8.18 -1.84 4.02
N PRO A 122 -8.35 -1.44 5.29
CA PRO A 122 -9.57 -1.73 6.05
C PRO A 122 -10.84 -1.12 5.44
N GLY A 123 -10.76 0.00 4.76
CA GLY A 123 -11.91 0.58 4.06
C GLY A 123 -12.33 -0.20 2.81
N GLU A 124 -11.46 -1.02 2.25
CA GLU A 124 -11.78 -1.97 1.17
C GLU A 124 -12.17 -3.35 1.72
N ASP A 125 -12.05 -3.56 3.05
CA ASP A 125 -12.18 -4.86 3.71
C ASP A 125 -11.26 -5.92 3.11
N ASP A 126 -9.98 -5.54 2.82
CA ASP A 126 -9.04 -6.40 2.09
C ASP A 126 -7.59 -6.17 2.54
N TYR A 127 -6.76 -7.18 2.33
CA TYR A 127 -5.32 -7.15 2.57
C TYR A 127 -4.57 -7.95 1.50
N TYR A 128 -3.30 -7.66 1.30
CA TYR A 128 -2.48 -8.32 0.29
C TYR A 128 -1.03 -8.44 0.73
N ILE A 129 -0.36 -9.49 0.26
CA ILE A 129 1.06 -9.67 0.46
C ILE A 129 1.77 -9.84 -0.88
N THR A 130 2.90 -9.17 -1.04
CA THR A 130 3.74 -9.31 -2.23
C THR A 130 5.21 -9.33 -1.85
N ARG A 131 6.05 -9.67 -2.81
CA ARG A 131 7.50 -9.81 -2.64
C ARG A 131 8.27 -9.28 -3.84
N GLY A 132 9.52 -8.94 -3.62
CA GLY A 132 10.47 -8.64 -4.68
C GLY A 132 10.79 -9.86 -5.54
N THR A 133 11.30 -9.61 -6.74
CA THR A 133 11.57 -10.65 -7.75
C THR A 133 12.63 -11.65 -7.30
N GLY A 134 13.56 -11.23 -6.44
CA GLY A 134 14.60 -12.10 -5.87
C GLY A 134 14.09 -13.21 -4.95
N LEU A 135 12.85 -13.08 -4.48
CA LEU A 135 12.22 -14.12 -3.64
C LEU A 135 11.26 -15.04 -4.40
N GLU A 136 10.98 -14.79 -5.68
CA GLU A 136 9.92 -15.51 -6.42
C GLU A 136 10.11 -17.02 -6.45
N SER A 137 11.33 -17.50 -6.58
CA SER A 137 11.61 -18.93 -6.64
C SER A 137 11.57 -19.60 -5.26
N ALA A 138 11.90 -18.88 -4.19
CA ALA A 138 12.03 -19.43 -2.84
C ALA A 138 10.77 -19.20 -1.98
N LEU A 139 10.03 -18.12 -2.24
CA LEU A 139 8.81 -17.73 -1.52
C LEU A 139 7.67 -17.59 -2.52
N SER A 140 6.95 -18.67 -2.80
CA SER A 140 5.87 -18.67 -3.79
C SER A 140 4.66 -17.87 -3.32
N ILE A 141 3.84 -17.37 -4.28
CA ILE A 141 2.55 -16.70 -3.99
C ILE A 141 1.63 -17.64 -3.18
N SER A 142 1.63 -18.93 -3.49
CA SER A 142 0.84 -19.91 -2.73
C SER A 142 1.28 -20.00 -1.27
N THR A 143 2.59 -19.95 -0.99
CA THR A 143 3.11 -19.91 0.37
C THR A 143 2.68 -18.65 1.11
N LEU A 144 2.73 -17.49 0.44
CA LEU A 144 2.28 -16.24 1.01
C LEU A 144 0.77 -16.24 1.27
N GLY A 145 -0.03 -16.80 0.35
CA GLY A 145 -1.47 -16.98 0.53
C GLY A 145 -1.79 -17.84 1.75
N THR A 146 -1.10 -18.99 1.91
CA THR A 146 -1.26 -19.84 3.10
C THR A 146 -0.92 -19.10 4.41
N ILE A 147 0.10 -18.24 4.40
CA ILE A 147 0.43 -17.41 5.58
C ILE A 147 -0.71 -16.44 5.88
N LEU A 148 -1.30 -15.79 4.86
CA LEU A 148 -2.44 -14.91 5.07
C LEU A 148 -3.66 -15.66 5.62
N ASP A 149 -4.01 -16.81 5.04
CA ASP A 149 -5.13 -17.64 5.47
C ASP A 149 -4.97 -18.10 6.93
N ASP A 150 -3.75 -18.49 7.32
CA ASP A 150 -3.46 -19.04 8.65
C ASP A 150 -3.27 -17.95 9.73
N LYS A 151 -2.70 -16.80 9.38
CA LYS A 151 -2.23 -15.79 10.34
C LYS A 151 -2.99 -14.47 10.29
N MET A 152 -3.34 -13.98 9.09
CA MET A 152 -4.05 -12.71 8.94
C MET A 152 -5.56 -12.90 9.07
N GLU A 153 -6.15 -13.80 8.28
CA GLU A 153 -7.60 -13.95 8.15
C GLU A 153 -8.34 -14.11 9.49
N PRO A 154 -7.92 -15.01 10.43
CA PRO A 154 -8.64 -15.16 11.70
C PRO A 154 -8.67 -13.88 12.54
N ASN A 155 -7.60 -13.08 12.48
CA ASN A 155 -7.46 -11.83 13.21
C ASN A 155 -8.17 -10.67 12.48
N TRP A 156 -8.14 -10.67 11.14
CA TRP A 156 -8.85 -9.71 10.31
C TRP A 156 -10.36 -9.74 10.57
N VAL A 157 -10.96 -10.92 10.52
CA VAL A 157 -12.39 -11.12 10.79
C VAL A 157 -12.79 -10.68 12.21
N SER A 158 -11.88 -10.80 13.17
CA SER A 158 -12.13 -10.33 14.55
C SER A 158 -11.83 -8.84 14.76
N GLY A 159 -11.25 -8.16 13.76
CA GLY A 159 -10.82 -6.76 13.86
C GLY A 159 -9.54 -6.56 14.68
N ASP A 160 -8.81 -7.63 15.00
CA ASP A 160 -7.54 -7.56 15.71
C ASP A 160 -6.36 -7.45 14.72
N TYR A 161 -6.24 -6.28 14.13
CA TYR A 161 -5.20 -6.01 13.13
C TYR A 161 -3.78 -6.15 13.69
N ASP A 162 -3.57 -5.79 14.95
CA ASP A 162 -2.29 -5.91 15.63
C ASP A 162 -1.83 -7.36 15.71
N ALA A 163 -2.70 -8.26 16.19
CA ALA A 163 -2.39 -9.68 16.25
C ALA A 163 -2.16 -10.29 14.86
N GLY A 164 -2.99 -9.90 13.87
CA GLY A 164 -2.87 -10.34 12.49
C GLY A 164 -1.52 -9.95 11.86
N VAL A 165 -1.13 -8.69 12.02
CA VAL A 165 0.15 -8.17 11.51
C VAL A 165 1.33 -8.87 12.20
N CYS A 166 1.34 -8.95 13.54
CA CYS A 166 2.42 -9.60 14.28
C CYS A 166 2.59 -11.08 13.89
N ALA A 167 1.49 -11.85 13.82
CA ALA A 167 1.53 -13.27 13.44
C ALA A 167 2.00 -13.47 11.99
N THR A 168 1.55 -12.60 11.06
CA THR A 168 1.93 -12.66 9.65
C THR A 168 3.40 -12.30 9.47
N VAL A 169 3.87 -11.21 10.10
CA VAL A 169 5.28 -10.78 10.03
C VAL A 169 6.21 -11.84 10.63
N ALA A 170 5.85 -12.46 11.76
CA ALA A 170 6.61 -13.55 12.34
C ALA A 170 6.74 -14.73 11.35
N ALA A 171 5.64 -15.16 10.74
CA ALA A 171 5.65 -16.28 9.78
C ALA A 171 6.48 -15.97 8.52
N ILE A 172 6.44 -14.71 8.03
CA ILE A 172 7.28 -14.27 6.90
C ILE A 172 8.76 -14.29 7.32
N ALA A 173 9.09 -13.77 8.51
CA ALA A 173 10.45 -13.75 9.04
C ALA A 173 11.03 -15.17 9.15
N ASP A 174 10.25 -16.14 9.65
CA ASP A 174 10.65 -17.54 9.73
C ASP A 174 10.95 -18.13 8.33
N LYS A 175 10.13 -17.81 7.32
CA LYS A 175 10.39 -18.23 5.94
C LYS A 175 11.67 -17.63 5.39
N LEU A 176 11.89 -16.33 5.60
CA LEU A 176 13.12 -15.65 5.17
C LEU A 176 14.35 -16.21 5.88
N CYS A 177 14.26 -16.48 7.18
CA CYS A 177 15.32 -17.16 7.92
C CYS A 177 15.67 -18.51 7.32
N GLY A 178 14.65 -19.32 6.98
CA GLY A 178 14.84 -20.61 6.32
C GLY A 178 15.48 -20.50 4.94
N ILE A 179 15.07 -19.50 4.14
CA ILE A 179 15.61 -19.26 2.79
C ILE A 179 17.10 -18.88 2.85
N TYR A 180 17.48 -18.03 3.80
CA TYR A 180 18.85 -17.55 3.94
C TYR A 180 19.73 -18.37 4.87
N GLY A 181 19.18 -19.38 5.53
CA GLY A 181 19.92 -20.23 6.49
C GLY A 181 20.41 -19.47 7.72
N VAL A 182 19.64 -18.45 8.15
CA VAL A 182 19.94 -17.61 9.32
C VAL A 182 18.91 -17.83 10.43
N THR A 183 19.24 -17.40 11.64
CA THR A 183 18.31 -17.39 12.78
C THR A 183 18.21 -15.98 13.34
N LEU A 184 16.98 -15.56 13.67
CA LEU A 184 16.74 -14.33 14.42
C LEU A 184 16.40 -14.70 15.86
N ASP A 185 16.98 -13.97 16.80
CA ASP A 185 16.52 -14.04 18.20
C ASP A 185 15.29 -13.15 18.36
N THR A 186 14.14 -13.68 17.99
CA THR A 186 12.84 -12.97 18.11
C THR A 186 12.31 -12.98 19.54
N SER A 187 12.91 -13.73 20.46
CA SER A 187 12.49 -13.80 21.86
C SER A 187 12.78 -12.51 22.62
N SER A 188 13.87 -11.84 22.29
CA SER A 188 14.19 -10.50 22.82
C SER A 188 13.20 -9.46 22.34
N VAL A 189 12.73 -9.55 21.09
CA VAL A 189 11.77 -8.64 20.46
C VAL A 189 10.41 -8.74 21.15
N ALA A 190 9.87 -9.94 21.32
CA ALA A 190 8.61 -10.16 22.01
C ALA A 190 8.65 -9.66 23.47
N ASN A 191 9.73 -9.94 24.21
CA ASN A 191 9.89 -9.53 25.59
C ASN A 191 10.06 -8.01 25.77
N ASN A 192 10.74 -7.33 24.84
CA ASN A 192 10.93 -5.88 24.89
C ASN A 192 9.66 -5.12 24.50
N THR A 193 8.89 -5.64 23.55
CA THR A 193 7.72 -4.96 22.99
C THR A 193 6.46 -5.22 23.82
N PHE A 194 6.23 -6.46 24.23
CA PHE A 194 5.01 -6.85 24.95
C PHE A 194 5.22 -7.07 26.47
N GLY A 195 6.45 -7.21 26.93
CA GLY A 195 6.77 -7.42 28.36
C GLY A 195 6.70 -6.18 29.23
N ARG A 196 6.59 -4.98 28.66
CA ARG A 196 6.46 -3.71 29.41
C ARG A 196 5.06 -3.43 29.95
N ASN A 197 4.02 -4.03 29.41
CA ASN A 197 2.63 -3.76 29.73
C ASN A 197 1.89 -5.00 30.26
N GLY A 198 2.54 -5.81 31.11
CA GLY A 198 1.96 -6.95 31.83
C GLY A 198 0.63 -7.46 31.29
N GLU A 199 0.64 -8.71 30.81
CA GLU A 199 -0.50 -9.48 30.30
C GLU A 199 -0.84 -9.27 28.83
N SER A 200 -0.08 -9.89 27.95
CA SER A 200 -0.61 -10.22 26.63
C SER A 200 -0.37 -11.70 26.31
N ASN A 201 -1.46 -12.34 25.84
CA ASN A 201 -1.56 -13.76 25.46
C ASN A 201 -0.69 -14.17 24.24
N ILE A 202 0.40 -13.47 23.95
CA ILE A 202 1.23 -13.72 22.76
C ILE A 202 2.24 -14.86 22.99
N MET A 203 2.43 -15.31 24.23
CA MET A 203 3.29 -16.48 24.51
C MET A 203 2.77 -17.81 23.90
N GLY A 204 1.56 -17.85 23.34
CA GLY A 204 1.00 -19.02 22.66
C GLY A 204 1.36 -19.18 21.20
N PHE A 205 2.03 -18.21 20.57
CA PHE A 205 2.29 -18.23 19.13
C PHE A 205 3.73 -18.58 18.72
N ILE A 206 4.64 -18.82 19.70
CA ILE A 206 6.07 -19.08 19.43
C ILE A 206 6.47 -20.53 19.83
N MET A 207 5.53 -21.48 19.78
CA MET A 207 5.88 -22.92 19.84
C MET A 207 5.40 -23.66 18.61
#